data_6d1dc5ba7e0fbffffdf9609a6d0f866a
#
_entry.id   6d1dc5ba7e0fbffffdf9609a6d0f866a
#
_cell.length_a   1.000
_cell.length_b   1.000
_cell.length_c   1.000
_cell.angle_alpha   90.00
_cell.angle_beta   90.00
_cell.angle_gamma   90.00
#
_symmetry.space_group_name_H-M   'P 1'
#
loop_
_entity.id
_entity.type
_entity.pdbx_description
1 polymer ?
#
loop_
_entity_poly.entity_id
_entity_poly.type
_entity_poly.pdbx_seq_one_letter_code
_entity_poly.pdbx_strand_id
1 'polypeptide(L)'
;MLGEFMYHNPTTLYFGSQSLENLDRELPLYGPNVLLVYGGGSIKKNGIYDAVLSYLKKNHKVVTEVPGVMPNPTAEKLREGAKAAKDSKADLILAVGGGSCCDFAKGVAVSAYADDDPWEKFYVRFEEPKKEDRIVPVACILTMVGTGSEMNAGSVITNHEEKRKVGHVFADARVFPRFSILNPEFTFTLPKRQMVAGIYDMFNHICEQYFSGEDDSTSDYLSEGLMRSLLHASRIANRDPQNYEARSN
;
A
#
# COMPACT_ATOMS: atom_id res chain seq x y z
N MET A 1 -25.02 0.28 -21.19
CA MET A 1 -25.87 -0.38 -20.15
C MET A 1 -24.94 -1.09 -19.17
N LEU A 2 -24.99 -0.76 -17.87
CA LEU A 2 -24.23 -1.50 -16.87
C LEU A 2 -24.77 -2.94 -16.81
N GLY A 3 -23.89 -3.94 -16.98
CA GLY A 3 -24.21 -5.34 -16.81
C GLY A 3 -24.32 -5.73 -15.33
N GLU A 4 -24.52 -7.02 -15.08
CA GLU A 4 -24.45 -7.56 -13.71
C GLU A 4 -23.00 -7.52 -13.21
N PHE A 5 -22.78 -7.04 -11.98
CA PHE A 5 -21.47 -7.04 -11.34
C PHE A 5 -21.58 -7.26 -9.84
N MET A 6 -20.50 -7.78 -9.25
CA MET A 6 -20.30 -7.84 -7.80
C MET A 6 -19.09 -6.98 -7.45
N TYR A 7 -19.26 -6.11 -6.45
CA TYR A 7 -18.14 -5.36 -5.89
C TYR A 7 -17.90 -5.78 -4.43
N HIS A 8 -16.67 -6.14 -4.13
CA HIS A 8 -16.22 -6.46 -2.78
C HIS A 8 -14.77 -6.03 -2.60
N ASN A 9 -14.49 -5.16 -1.63
CA ASN A 9 -13.13 -4.84 -1.20
C ASN A 9 -12.94 -5.36 0.23
N PRO A 10 -12.03 -6.32 0.45
CA PRO A 10 -11.85 -6.95 1.76
C PRO A 10 -11.05 -6.10 2.75
N THR A 11 -10.47 -4.97 2.32
CA THR A 11 -9.64 -4.13 3.17
C THR A 11 -10.48 -3.27 4.11
N THR A 12 -10.23 -3.36 5.41
CA THR A 12 -10.78 -2.40 6.38
C THR A 12 -9.98 -1.10 6.32
N LEU A 13 -10.66 0.01 6.07
CA LEU A 13 -10.03 1.33 5.99
C LEU A 13 -10.29 2.13 7.27
N TYR A 14 -9.21 2.58 7.93
CA TYR A 14 -9.23 3.52 9.05
C TYR A 14 -8.69 4.86 8.59
N PHE A 15 -9.52 5.89 8.67
CA PHE A 15 -9.18 7.22 8.20
C PHE A 15 -9.28 8.27 9.32
N GLY A 16 -8.34 9.24 9.33
CA GLY A 16 -8.37 10.38 10.24
C GLY A 16 -7.16 10.48 11.16
N SER A 17 -7.05 11.58 11.92
CA SER A 17 -5.88 11.87 12.78
C SER A 17 -5.66 10.84 13.89
N GLN A 18 -6.71 10.20 14.37
CA GLN A 18 -6.64 9.16 15.40
C GLN A 18 -6.64 7.73 14.84
N SER A 19 -6.57 7.57 13.52
CA SER A 19 -6.68 6.25 12.87
C SER A 19 -5.63 5.25 13.33
N LEU A 20 -4.44 5.72 13.75
CA LEU A 20 -3.36 4.85 14.25
C LEU A 20 -3.75 4.07 15.52
N GLU A 21 -4.68 4.58 16.33
CA GLU A 21 -5.17 3.92 17.55
C GLU A 21 -5.84 2.58 17.25
N ASN A 22 -6.33 2.37 16.01
CA ASN A 22 -6.91 1.11 15.59
C ASN A 22 -5.90 -0.05 15.54
N LEU A 23 -4.60 0.22 15.65
CA LEU A 23 -3.59 -0.84 15.85
C LEU A 23 -3.87 -1.65 17.13
N ASP A 24 -4.42 -1.05 18.19
CA ASP A 24 -4.79 -1.77 19.41
C ASP A 24 -5.94 -2.76 19.19
N ARG A 25 -6.80 -2.51 18.21
CA ARG A 25 -7.90 -3.41 17.82
C ARG A 25 -7.41 -4.49 16.85
N GLU A 26 -6.58 -4.12 15.90
CA GLU A 26 -6.18 -5.00 14.81
C GLU A 26 -5.04 -5.95 15.19
N LEU A 27 -4.01 -5.45 15.87
CA LEU A 27 -2.84 -6.26 16.17
C LEU A 27 -3.16 -7.55 16.95
N PRO A 28 -4.07 -7.57 17.94
CA PRO A 28 -4.42 -8.80 18.65
C PRO A 28 -5.00 -9.93 17.78
N LEU A 29 -5.50 -9.62 16.59
CA LEU A 29 -6.07 -10.60 15.66
C LEU A 29 -4.98 -11.45 14.96
N TYR A 30 -3.72 -11.05 15.07
CA TYR A 30 -2.57 -11.71 14.43
C TYR A 30 -1.63 -12.29 15.47
N GLY A 31 -0.87 -13.31 15.10
CA GLY A 31 0.18 -13.88 15.93
C GLY A 31 1.29 -12.87 16.31
N PRO A 32 2.26 -13.30 17.13
CA PRO A 32 3.22 -12.37 17.73
C PRO A 32 4.24 -11.78 16.74
N ASN A 33 4.52 -12.47 15.63
CA ASN A 33 5.64 -12.09 14.76
C ASN A 33 5.21 -11.09 13.69
N VAL A 34 5.70 -9.87 13.75
CA VAL A 34 5.41 -8.82 12.77
C VAL A 34 6.65 -8.48 11.98
N LEU A 35 6.54 -8.57 10.64
CA LEU A 35 7.54 -8.03 9.73
C LEU A 35 7.22 -6.56 9.45
N LEU A 36 8.02 -5.65 9.96
CA LEU A 36 7.87 -4.22 9.77
C LEU A 36 8.66 -3.77 8.55
N VAL A 37 7.94 -3.34 7.51
CA VAL A 37 8.51 -2.94 6.22
C VAL A 37 8.40 -1.42 6.06
N TYR A 38 9.51 -0.75 5.71
CA TYR A 38 9.50 0.69 5.48
C TYR A 38 10.63 1.15 4.55
N GLY A 39 10.52 2.39 4.06
CA GLY A 39 11.48 2.98 3.12
C GLY A 39 12.78 3.49 3.75
N GLY A 40 13.33 4.56 3.18
CA GLY A 40 14.65 5.11 3.50
C GLY A 40 14.76 5.86 4.84
N GLY A 41 13.77 5.79 5.73
CA GLY A 41 13.85 6.34 7.09
C GLY A 41 13.17 7.69 7.31
N SER A 42 12.37 8.19 6.36
CA SER A 42 11.55 9.40 6.58
C SER A 42 10.62 9.26 7.79
N ILE A 43 10.04 8.07 7.98
CA ILE A 43 9.15 7.77 9.12
C ILE A 43 9.86 7.86 10.47
N LYS A 44 11.18 7.66 10.53
CA LYS A 44 11.99 7.85 11.75
C LYS A 44 12.18 9.33 12.09
N LYS A 45 12.26 10.18 11.05
CA LYS A 45 12.45 11.62 11.23
C LYS A 45 11.18 12.36 11.67
N ASN A 46 10.03 11.86 11.29
CA ASN A 46 8.73 12.49 11.58
C ASN A 46 7.96 11.82 12.74
N GLY A 47 8.58 10.86 13.44
CA GLY A 47 8.02 10.23 14.64
C GLY A 47 7.01 9.10 14.38
N ILE A 48 6.62 8.83 13.12
CA ILE A 48 5.66 7.77 12.78
C ILE A 48 6.23 6.40 13.19
N TYR A 49 7.52 6.17 12.97
CA TYR A 49 8.19 4.92 13.34
C TYR A 49 8.07 4.64 14.85
N ASP A 50 8.39 5.63 15.70
CA ASP A 50 8.34 5.45 17.14
C ASP A 50 6.90 5.23 17.63
N ALA A 51 5.94 5.94 17.05
CA ALA A 51 4.52 5.73 17.34
C ALA A 51 4.08 4.31 17.00
N VAL A 52 4.42 3.80 15.80
CA VAL A 52 4.08 2.43 15.38
C VAL A 52 4.75 1.39 16.30
N LEU A 53 6.04 1.55 16.60
CA LEU A 53 6.74 0.65 17.54
C LEU A 53 6.12 0.63 18.92
N SER A 54 5.62 1.78 19.42
CA SER A 54 4.91 1.86 20.70
C SER A 54 3.68 0.95 20.71
N TYR A 55 2.86 0.98 19.66
CA TYR A 55 1.70 0.08 19.54
C TYR A 55 2.11 -1.38 19.41
N LEU A 56 3.13 -1.69 18.61
CA LEU A 56 3.63 -3.06 18.47
C LEU A 56 4.12 -3.62 19.80
N LYS A 57 4.89 -2.83 20.57
CA LYS A 57 5.36 -3.19 21.90
C LYS A 57 4.21 -3.36 22.90
N LYS A 58 3.25 -2.42 22.91
CA LYS A 58 2.06 -2.48 23.77
C LYS A 58 1.26 -3.75 23.53
N ASN A 59 1.20 -4.21 22.29
CA ASN A 59 0.49 -5.44 21.88
C ASN A 59 1.40 -6.69 21.86
N HIS A 60 2.55 -6.63 22.57
CA HIS A 60 3.50 -7.75 22.75
C HIS A 60 3.98 -8.37 21.44
N LYS A 61 4.16 -7.57 20.37
CA LYS A 61 4.65 -8.06 19.08
C LYS A 61 6.18 -8.16 19.07
N VAL A 62 6.66 -9.25 18.46
CA VAL A 62 8.07 -9.47 18.11
C VAL A 62 8.29 -8.91 16.72
N VAL A 63 9.15 -7.89 16.61
CA VAL A 63 9.33 -7.14 15.36
C VAL A 63 10.61 -7.58 14.66
N THR A 64 10.48 -8.00 13.41
CA THR A 64 11.60 -8.13 12.48
C THR A 64 11.48 -7.00 11.47
N GLU A 65 12.56 -6.24 11.25
CA GLU A 65 12.54 -5.07 10.37
C GLU A 65 13.12 -5.40 8.99
N VAL A 66 12.47 -4.89 7.94
CA VAL A 66 12.99 -4.83 6.57
C VAL A 66 12.98 -3.35 6.12
N PRO A 67 14.03 -2.63 6.45
CA PRO A 67 14.18 -1.22 6.06
C PRO A 67 14.65 -1.09 4.60
N GLY A 68 14.64 0.15 4.10
CA GLY A 68 15.28 0.50 2.84
C GLY A 68 14.49 0.07 1.59
N VAL A 69 13.18 -0.08 1.70
CA VAL A 69 12.36 -0.25 0.49
C VAL A 69 12.45 1.03 -0.35
N MET A 70 13.07 0.89 -1.50
CA MET A 70 13.28 2.00 -2.43
C MET A 70 12.02 2.26 -3.28
N PRO A 71 11.89 3.47 -3.86
CA PRO A 71 10.94 3.68 -4.96
C PRO A 71 11.19 2.65 -6.07
N ASN A 72 10.12 2.00 -6.55
CA ASN A 72 10.21 0.85 -7.46
C ASN A 72 11.05 -0.29 -6.85
N PRO A 73 10.50 -1.03 -5.88
CA PRO A 73 11.22 -2.09 -5.18
C PRO A 73 11.73 -3.16 -6.16
N THR A 74 12.92 -3.68 -5.89
CA THR A 74 13.59 -4.59 -6.81
C THR A 74 13.32 -6.06 -6.52
N ALA A 75 13.57 -6.93 -7.53
CA ALA A 75 13.44 -8.37 -7.38
C ALA A 75 14.40 -8.92 -6.30
N GLU A 76 15.61 -8.35 -6.18
CA GLU A 76 16.56 -8.73 -5.13
C GLU A 76 16.01 -8.37 -3.74
N LYS A 77 15.43 -7.15 -3.60
CA LYS A 77 14.81 -6.73 -2.35
C LYS A 77 13.60 -7.60 -2.01
N LEU A 78 12.83 -8.01 -3.02
CA LEU A 78 11.71 -8.94 -2.84
C LEU A 78 12.18 -10.29 -2.27
N ARG A 79 13.25 -10.87 -2.81
CA ARG A 79 13.84 -12.11 -2.29
C ARG A 79 14.31 -11.96 -0.84
N GLU A 80 14.98 -10.84 -0.52
CA GLU A 80 15.38 -10.50 0.87
C GLU A 80 14.18 -10.47 1.80
N GLY A 81 13.13 -9.74 1.42
CA GLY A 81 11.90 -9.62 2.21
C GLY A 81 11.17 -10.94 2.40
N ALA A 82 11.05 -11.74 1.33
CA ALA A 82 10.44 -13.07 1.38
C ALA A 82 11.20 -14.01 2.35
N LYS A 83 12.54 -13.99 2.29
CA LYS A 83 13.37 -14.73 3.22
C LYS A 83 13.17 -14.26 4.66
N ALA A 84 13.17 -12.94 4.91
CA ALA A 84 12.96 -12.38 6.25
C ALA A 84 11.60 -12.76 6.81
N ALA A 85 10.53 -12.72 5.99
CA ALA A 85 9.18 -13.12 6.39
C ALA A 85 9.11 -14.62 6.77
N LYS A 86 9.79 -15.47 6.00
CA LYS A 86 9.85 -16.91 6.27
C LYS A 86 10.64 -17.23 7.54
N ASP A 87 11.84 -16.66 7.67
CA ASP A 87 12.77 -16.91 8.78
C ASP A 87 12.16 -16.44 10.12
N SER A 88 11.51 -15.27 10.13
CA SER A 88 10.82 -14.72 11.30
C SER A 88 9.47 -15.39 11.56
N LYS A 89 9.00 -16.27 10.67
CA LYS A 89 7.66 -16.87 10.73
C LYS A 89 6.58 -15.81 10.85
N ALA A 90 6.69 -14.75 10.05
CA ALA A 90 5.80 -13.60 10.15
C ALA A 90 4.32 -13.99 10.12
N ASP A 91 3.56 -13.43 11.05
CA ASP A 91 2.10 -13.57 11.16
C ASP A 91 1.36 -12.39 10.54
N LEU A 92 2.07 -11.26 10.39
CA LEU A 92 1.62 -10.04 9.76
C LEU A 92 2.80 -9.32 9.13
N ILE A 93 2.62 -8.79 7.92
CA ILE A 93 3.54 -7.82 7.31
C ILE A 93 2.89 -6.45 7.44
N LEU A 94 3.54 -5.55 8.17
CA LEU A 94 3.08 -4.18 8.36
C LEU A 94 3.93 -3.23 7.53
N ALA A 95 3.36 -2.72 6.44
CA ALA A 95 4.00 -1.74 5.58
C ALA A 95 3.77 -0.32 6.11
N VAL A 96 4.84 0.44 6.36
CA VAL A 96 4.77 1.84 6.78
C VAL A 96 5.48 2.71 5.76
N GLY A 97 4.71 3.35 4.87
CA GLY A 97 5.29 4.11 3.78
C GLY A 97 4.31 4.47 2.68
N GLY A 98 4.81 4.75 1.48
CA GLY A 98 4.02 4.98 0.28
C GLY A 98 3.71 3.68 -0.48
N GLY A 99 3.13 3.81 -1.67
CA GLY A 99 2.73 2.68 -2.52
C GLY A 99 3.82 1.64 -2.76
N SER A 100 5.10 2.05 -2.90
CA SER A 100 6.22 1.12 -3.05
C SER A 100 6.38 0.17 -1.84
N CYS A 101 6.13 0.66 -0.61
CA CYS A 101 6.15 -0.18 0.58
C CYS A 101 4.95 -1.14 0.59
N CYS A 102 3.77 -0.67 0.18
CA CYS A 102 2.56 -1.50 0.07
C CYS A 102 2.74 -2.60 -0.98
N ASP A 103 3.23 -2.25 -2.17
CA ASP A 103 3.50 -3.19 -3.26
C ASP A 103 4.52 -4.24 -2.85
N PHE A 104 5.62 -3.79 -2.24
CA PHE A 104 6.65 -4.68 -1.73
C PHE A 104 6.10 -5.65 -0.68
N ALA A 105 5.31 -5.16 0.28
CA ALA A 105 4.71 -5.99 1.32
C ALA A 105 3.79 -7.08 0.74
N LYS A 106 2.97 -6.74 -0.26
CA LYS A 106 2.10 -7.70 -0.97
C LYS A 106 2.93 -8.73 -1.75
N GLY A 107 3.96 -8.28 -2.46
CA GLY A 107 4.91 -9.18 -3.12
C GLY A 107 5.59 -10.13 -2.15
N VAL A 108 6.07 -9.63 -0.99
CA VAL A 108 6.66 -10.46 0.07
C VAL A 108 5.65 -11.47 0.63
N ALA A 109 4.39 -11.05 0.80
CA ALA A 109 3.34 -11.89 1.37
C ALA A 109 3.09 -13.17 0.58
N VAL A 110 3.03 -13.07 -0.75
CA VAL A 110 2.84 -14.22 -1.65
C VAL A 110 4.12 -15.03 -1.83
N SER A 111 5.28 -14.40 -1.63
CA SER A 111 6.60 -14.97 -1.92
C SER A 111 7.20 -15.74 -0.75
N ALA A 112 6.84 -15.42 0.49
CA ALA A 112 7.49 -15.93 1.70
C ALA A 112 7.54 -17.46 1.79
N TYR A 113 6.52 -18.13 1.27
CA TYR A 113 6.41 -19.59 1.27
C TYR A 113 6.31 -20.17 -0.13
N ALA A 114 6.64 -19.38 -1.16
CA ALA A 114 6.67 -19.88 -2.52
C ALA A 114 7.76 -20.95 -2.70
N ASP A 115 7.50 -21.88 -3.61
CA ASP A 115 8.36 -23.02 -3.96
C ASP A 115 9.39 -22.70 -5.04
N ASP A 116 9.33 -21.53 -5.64
CA ASP A 116 10.16 -21.08 -6.75
C ASP A 116 10.62 -19.62 -6.54
N ASP A 117 11.48 -19.13 -7.41
CA ASP A 117 11.91 -17.73 -7.39
C ASP A 117 10.70 -16.78 -7.52
N PRO A 118 10.53 -15.83 -6.60
CA PRO A 118 9.37 -14.94 -6.62
C PRO A 118 9.23 -14.10 -7.88
N TRP A 119 10.34 -13.64 -8.46
CA TRP A 119 10.29 -12.84 -9.68
C TRP A 119 9.79 -13.68 -10.85
N GLU A 120 10.39 -14.85 -11.06
CA GLU A 120 9.98 -15.77 -12.12
C GLU A 120 8.52 -16.20 -11.98
N LYS A 121 8.14 -16.61 -10.77
CA LYS A 121 6.80 -17.14 -10.51
C LYS A 121 5.71 -16.08 -10.71
N PHE A 122 5.84 -14.95 -10.03
CA PHE A 122 4.75 -13.99 -9.94
C PHE A 122 4.84 -12.83 -10.94
N TYR A 123 6.03 -12.49 -11.46
CA TYR A 123 6.20 -11.31 -12.32
C TYR A 123 6.63 -11.63 -13.75
N VAL A 124 7.07 -12.87 -14.02
CA VAL A 124 7.35 -13.35 -15.38
C VAL A 124 6.24 -14.26 -15.87
N ARG A 125 5.89 -15.28 -15.09
CA ARG A 125 4.84 -16.25 -15.46
C ARG A 125 3.45 -15.84 -15.02
N PHE A 126 3.28 -14.80 -14.19
CA PHE A 126 2.01 -14.33 -13.66
C PHE A 126 1.17 -15.43 -12.98
N GLU A 127 1.84 -16.33 -12.24
CA GLU A 127 1.14 -17.38 -11.53
C GLU A 127 0.34 -16.82 -10.35
N GLU A 128 -0.87 -17.32 -10.16
CA GLU A 128 -1.68 -17.01 -8.98
C GLU A 128 -1.31 -17.94 -7.81
N PRO A 129 -1.37 -17.45 -6.55
CA PRO A 129 -1.27 -18.33 -5.40
C PRO A 129 -2.36 -19.38 -5.40
N LYS A 130 -2.02 -20.62 -5.07
CA LYS A 130 -2.99 -21.69 -4.92
C LYS A 130 -3.77 -21.53 -3.62
N LYS A 131 -4.91 -22.20 -3.51
CA LYS A 131 -5.77 -22.13 -2.32
C LYS A 131 -5.04 -22.61 -1.05
N GLU A 132 -4.20 -23.62 -1.17
CA GLU A 132 -3.40 -24.20 -0.11
C GLU A 132 -2.15 -23.41 0.26
N ASP A 133 -1.71 -22.47 -0.58
CA ASP A 133 -0.52 -21.69 -0.33
C ASP A 133 -0.72 -20.78 0.89
N ARG A 134 0.31 -20.70 1.72
CA ARG A 134 0.34 -19.77 2.84
C ARG A 134 0.72 -18.37 2.33
N ILE A 135 -0.22 -17.43 2.43
CA ILE A 135 0.00 -16.01 2.20
C ILE A 135 0.03 -15.31 3.55
N VAL A 136 1.09 -14.55 3.82
CA VAL A 136 1.19 -13.78 5.06
C VAL A 136 0.24 -12.58 4.98
N PRO A 137 -0.64 -12.34 5.97
CA PRO A 137 -1.49 -11.15 5.98
C PRO A 137 -0.69 -9.85 5.87
N VAL A 138 -1.19 -8.90 5.10
CA VAL A 138 -0.58 -7.56 4.94
C VAL A 138 -1.46 -6.50 5.59
N ALA A 139 -0.85 -5.49 6.18
CA ALA A 139 -1.50 -4.25 6.59
C ALA A 139 -0.66 -3.05 6.18
N CYS A 140 -1.29 -1.91 5.98
CA CYS A 140 -0.63 -0.70 5.51
C CYS A 140 -0.88 0.49 6.43
N ILE A 141 0.17 1.28 6.68
CA ILE A 141 0.09 2.62 7.26
C ILE A 141 0.65 3.58 6.21
N LEU A 142 -0.24 4.32 5.57
CA LEU A 142 0.10 5.12 4.40
C LEU A 142 0.73 6.47 4.81
N THR A 143 1.82 6.84 4.15
CA THR A 143 2.51 8.12 4.38
C THR A 143 2.68 8.95 3.11
N MET A 144 2.04 8.53 2.03
CA MET A 144 2.07 9.20 0.72
C MET A 144 0.69 9.11 0.07
N VAL A 145 0.39 10.04 -0.81
CA VAL A 145 -0.84 10.09 -1.60
C VAL A 145 -0.61 9.58 -3.02
N GLY A 146 -1.64 9.08 -3.70
CA GLY A 146 -1.67 8.85 -5.15
C GLY A 146 -1.98 7.42 -5.56
N THR A 147 -1.25 6.43 -5.03
CA THR A 147 -1.16 5.10 -5.66
C THR A 147 -2.37 4.17 -5.46
N GLY A 148 -3.14 4.34 -4.38
CA GLY A 148 -4.23 3.42 -4.02
C GLY A 148 -3.78 1.99 -3.67
N SER A 149 -2.47 1.75 -3.53
CA SER A 149 -1.90 0.41 -3.29
C SER A 149 -2.34 -0.21 -1.96
N GLU A 150 -2.74 0.61 -1.01
CA GLU A 150 -3.28 0.19 0.29
C GLU A 150 -4.69 -0.41 0.21
N MET A 151 -5.37 -0.30 -0.94
CA MET A 151 -6.74 -0.74 -1.14
C MET A 151 -6.90 -1.76 -2.29
N ASN A 152 -5.79 -2.31 -2.80
CA ASN A 152 -5.82 -3.27 -3.89
C ASN A 152 -4.83 -4.44 -3.69
N ALA A 153 -4.89 -5.45 -4.55
CA ALA A 153 -4.00 -6.60 -4.56
C ALA A 153 -2.84 -6.46 -5.55
N GLY A 154 -2.59 -5.28 -6.08
CA GLY A 154 -1.50 -5.03 -7.02
C GLY A 154 -0.14 -4.96 -6.33
N SER A 155 0.88 -5.52 -6.95
CA SER A 155 2.28 -5.42 -6.54
C SER A 155 3.15 -5.14 -7.75
N VAL A 156 3.95 -4.07 -7.69
CA VAL A 156 4.83 -3.66 -8.80
C VAL A 156 6.27 -3.81 -8.36
N ILE A 157 7.01 -4.66 -9.08
CA ILE A 157 8.42 -4.97 -8.81
C ILE A 157 9.27 -4.68 -10.06
N THR A 158 10.49 -4.26 -9.84
CA THR A 158 11.46 -3.93 -10.89
C THR A 158 12.60 -4.94 -10.88
N ASN A 159 12.97 -5.46 -12.05
CA ASN A 159 14.19 -6.22 -12.24
C ASN A 159 15.14 -5.39 -13.11
N HIS A 160 16.24 -4.92 -12.51
CA HIS A 160 17.21 -4.08 -13.21
C HIS A 160 18.08 -4.86 -14.21
N GLU A 161 18.34 -6.13 -13.96
CA GLU A 161 19.12 -6.98 -14.86
C GLU A 161 18.36 -7.22 -16.17
N GLU A 162 17.05 -7.48 -16.06
CA GLU A 162 16.16 -7.65 -17.21
C GLU A 162 15.63 -6.32 -17.76
N LYS A 163 15.90 -5.19 -17.10
CA LYS A 163 15.37 -3.85 -17.44
C LYS A 163 13.82 -3.83 -17.54
N ARG A 164 13.16 -4.54 -16.64
CA ARG A 164 11.70 -4.68 -16.60
C ARG A 164 11.13 -4.14 -15.29
N LYS A 165 10.00 -3.45 -15.40
CA LYS A 165 9.13 -3.10 -14.27
C LYS A 165 7.78 -3.75 -14.54
N VAL A 166 7.37 -4.64 -13.67
CA VAL A 166 6.18 -5.47 -13.86
C VAL A 166 5.23 -5.29 -12.69
N GLY A 167 3.96 -5.03 -13.02
CA GLY A 167 2.86 -5.05 -12.08
C GLY A 167 2.07 -6.33 -12.21
N HIS A 168 1.76 -6.99 -11.10
CA HIS A 168 0.83 -8.09 -11.03
C HIS A 168 -0.32 -7.70 -10.10
N VAL A 169 -1.54 -7.75 -10.60
CA VAL A 169 -2.76 -7.60 -9.79
C VAL A 169 -3.29 -9.00 -9.53
N PHE A 170 -3.07 -9.48 -8.31
CA PHE A 170 -3.49 -10.82 -7.91
C PHE A 170 -5.02 -10.92 -7.82
N ALA A 171 -5.58 -12.02 -8.33
CA ALA A 171 -7.00 -12.30 -8.20
C ALA A 171 -7.39 -12.77 -6.78
N ASP A 172 -6.42 -13.20 -5.98
CA ASP A 172 -6.66 -13.72 -4.64
C ASP A 172 -6.93 -12.60 -3.64
N ALA A 173 -8.11 -12.61 -3.04
CA ALA A 173 -8.51 -11.64 -2.01
C ALA A 173 -7.60 -11.64 -0.77
N ARG A 174 -6.83 -12.72 -0.53
CA ARG A 174 -5.87 -12.80 0.57
C ARG A 174 -4.68 -11.87 0.40
N VAL A 175 -4.40 -11.38 -0.82
CA VAL A 175 -3.30 -10.45 -1.13
C VAL A 175 -3.67 -9.01 -0.80
N PHE A 176 -4.96 -8.67 -0.79
CA PHE A 176 -5.39 -7.36 -0.31
C PHE A 176 -4.91 -7.12 1.13
N PRO A 177 -4.50 -5.87 1.46
CA PRO A 177 -4.28 -5.51 2.85
C PRO A 177 -5.51 -5.83 3.72
N ARG A 178 -5.31 -6.41 4.89
CA ARG A 178 -6.39 -6.70 5.84
C ARG A 178 -6.99 -5.43 6.40
N PHE A 179 -6.10 -4.49 6.70
CA PHE A 179 -6.50 -3.14 7.07
C PHE A 179 -5.49 -2.13 6.56
N SER A 180 -5.96 -0.89 6.41
CA SER A 180 -5.13 0.24 6.01
C SER A 180 -5.44 1.45 6.88
N ILE A 181 -4.39 2.10 7.37
CA ILE A 181 -4.46 3.28 8.22
C ILE A 181 -4.02 4.49 7.39
N LEU A 182 -4.92 5.44 7.24
CA LEU A 182 -4.73 6.69 6.52
C LEU A 182 -4.91 7.87 7.47
N ASN A 183 -3.81 8.40 7.98
CA ASN A 183 -3.81 9.67 8.71
C ASN A 183 -3.30 10.78 7.78
N PRO A 184 -4.12 11.76 7.40
CA PRO A 184 -3.70 12.87 6.54
C PRO A 184 -2.45 13.60 7.06
N GLU A 185 -2.25 13.70 8.37
CA GLU A 185 -1.10 14.35 8.98
C GLU A 185 0.23 13.66 8.65
N PHE A 186 0.21 12.35 8.38
CA PHE A 186 1.41 11.60 7.98
C PHE A 186 1.95 12.04 6.61
N THR A 187 1.14 12.76 5.85
CA THR A 187 1.51 13.33 4.56
C THR A 187 2.07 14.75 4.64
N PHE A 188 2.00 15.42 5.81
CA PHE A 188 2.41 16.83 5.96
C PHE A 188 3.90 17.06 5.70
N THR A 189 4.72 16.04 5.95
CA THR A 189 6.17 16.10 5.76
C THR A 189 6.61 15.70 4.35
N LEU A 190 5.69 15.40 3.45
CA LEU A 190 6.04 15.08 2.05
C LEU A 190 6.70 16.28 1.38
N PRO A 191 7.85 16.09 0.71
CA PRO A 191 8.39 17.11 -0.15
C PRO A 191 7.37 17.55 -1.21
N LYS A 192 7.31 18.86 -1.48
CA LYS A 192 6.33 19.43 -2.43
C LYS A 192 6.29 18.67 -3.76
N ARG A 193 7.46 18.28 -4.30
CA ARG A 193 7.53 17.51 -5.55
C ARG A 193 6.79 16.18 -5.46
N GLN A 194 6.93 15.47 -4.34
CA GLN A 194 6.24 14.17 -4.15
C GLN A 194 4.74 14.35 -3.95
N MET A 195 4.33 15.38 -3.21
CA MET A 195 2.92 15.72 -3.06
C MET A 195 2.28 16.02 -4.42
N VAL A 196 2.91 16.89 -5.22
CA VAL A 196 2.40 17.26 -6.57
C VAL A 196 2.36 16.03 -7.48
N ALA A 197 3.40 15.19 -7.47
CA ALA A 197 3.41 13.94 -8.24
C ALA A 197 2.26 13.01 -7.85
N GLY A 198 1.97 12.85 -6.54
CA GLY A 198 0.84 12.05 -6.07
C GLY A 198 -0.52 12.63 -6.47
N ILE A 199 -0.67 13.96 -6.46
CA ILE A 199 -1.89 14.63 -6.95
C ILE A 199 -2.10 14.34 -8.44
N TYR A 200 -1.04 14.44 -9.25
CA TYR A 200 -1.11 14.08 -10.67
C TYR A 200 -1.44 12.60 -10.89
N ASP A 201 -0.87 11.74 -10.08
CA ASP A 201 -1.11 10.29 -10.13
C ASP A 201 -2.60 9.99 -9.87
N MET A 202 -3.18 10.58 -8.80
CA MET A 202 -4.63 10.47 -8.53
C MET A 202 -5.48 10.98 -9.70
N PHE A 203 -5.11 12.12 -10.27
CA PHE A 203 -5.84 12.70 -11.40
C PHE A 203 -5.80 11.78 -12.63
N ASN A 204 -4.62 11.21 -12.92
CA ASN A 204 -4.46 10.27 -14.02
C ASN A 204 -5.28 9.00 -13.81
N HIS A 205 -5.28 8.44 -12.60
CA HIS A 205 -6.10 7.25 -12.30
C HIS A 205 -7.59 7.50 -12.53
N ILE A 206 -8.09 8.70 -12.18
CA ILE A 206 -9.47 9.07 -12.47
C ILE A 206 -9.70 9.21 -13.99
N CYS A 207 -8.77 9.85 -14.69
CA CYS A 207 -8.84 10.00 -16.15
C CYS A 207 -8.79 8.65 -16.88
N GLU A 208 -7.96 7.72 -16.43
CA GLU A 208 -7.91 6.36 -17.02
C GLU A 208 -9.26 5.67 -16.96
N GLN A 209 -9.99 5.80 -15.86
CA GLN A 209 -11.34 5.25 -15.75
C GLN A 209 -12.33 6.06 -16.59
N TYR A 210 -12.26 7.38 -16.53
CA TYR A 210 -13.15 8.27 -17.27
C TYR A 210 -13.09 8.06 -18.79
N PHE A 211 -11.89 7.85 -19.34
CA PHE A 211 -11.68 7.63 -20.77
C PHE A 211 -11.72 6.16 -21.20
N SER A 212 -12.00 5.22 -20.31
CA SER A 212 -12.02 3.78 -20.63
C SER A 212 -13.35 3.31 -21.22
N GLY A 213 -14.41 4.11 -21.11
CA GLY A 213 -15.77 3.80 -21.60
C GLY A 213 -16.16 4.60 -22.84
N GLU A 214 -17.28 4.23 -23.44
CA GLU A 214 -17.87 4.93 -24.58
C GLU A 214 -19.16 5.67 -24.22
N ASP A 215 -19.71 5.43 -23.02
CA ASP A 215 -21.02 5.89 -22.61
C ASP A 215 -20.93 6.95 -21.48
N ASP A 216 -21.77 7.97 -21.57
CA ASP A 216 -22.06 8.89 -20.49
C ASP A 216 -22.79 8.16 -19.36
N SER A 217 -22.06 7.78 -18.32
CA SER A 217 -22.51 6.90 -17.25
C SER A 217 -22.41 7.55 -15.87
N THR A 218 -23.04 6.93 -14.87
CA THR A 218 -22.93 7.37 -13.47
C THR A 218 -21.46 7.41 -13.02
N SER A 219 -20.60 6.52 -13.51
CA SER A 219 -19.16 6.51 -13.22
C SER A 219 -18.47 7.78 -13.70
N ASP A 220 -18.89 8.31 -14.86
CA ASP A 220 -18.30 9.53 -15.44
C ASP A 220 -18.64 10.75 -14.58
N TYR A 221 -19.89 10.89 -14.13
CA TYR A 221 -20.29 11.97 -13.23
C TYR A 221 -19.58 11.91 -11.88
N LEU A 222 -19.37 10.71 -11.32
CA LEU A 222 -18.57 10.53 -10.11
C LEU A 222 -17.10 10.92 -10.35
N SER A 223 -16.52 10.51 -11.47
CA SER A 223 -15.16 10.86 -11.86
C SER A 223 -14.97 12.35 -12.03
N GLU A 224 -15.90 13.03 -12.68
CA GLU A 224 -15.88 14.50 -12.79
C GLU A 224 -15.97 15.19 -11.42
N GLY A 225 -16.84 14.70 -10.53
CA GLY A 225 -16.94 15.20 -9.16
C GLY A 225 -15.64 15.04 -8.40
N LEU A 226 -14.99 13.87 -8.50
CA LEU A 226 -13.69 13.59 -7.88
C LEU A 226 -12.58 14.48 -8.47
N MET A 227 -12.52 14.65 -9.79
CA MET A 227 -11.55 15.55 -10.42
C MET A 227 -11.72 17.01 -9.95
N ARG A 228 -12.94 17.50 -9.84
CA ARG A 228 -13.21 18.86 -9.32
C ARG A 228 -12.78 19.02 -7.88
N SER A 229 -13.10 18.03 -7.00
CA SER A 229 -12.69 18.02 -5.60
C SER A 229 -11.17 18.00 -5.47
N LEU A 230 -10.49 17.10 -6.20
CA LEU A 230 -9.05 17.01 -6.21
C LEU A 230 -8.36 18.30 -6.66
N LEU A 231 -8.84 18.95 -7.72
CA LEU A 231 -8.32 20.23 -8.19
C LEU A 231 -8.51 21.35 -7.15
N HIS A 232 -9.64 21.37 -6.44
CA HIS A 232 -9.89 22.31 -5.34
C HIS A 232 -8.91 22.08 -4.19
N ALA A 233 -8.86 20.87 -3.65
CA ALA A 233 -7.99 20.50 -2.54
C ALA A 233 -6.51 20.69 -2.85
N SER A 234 -6.07 20.35 -4.07
CA SER A 234 -4.69 20.48 -4.52
C SER A 234 -4.19 21.91 -4.50
N ARG A 235 -5.05 22.88 -4.88
CA ARG A 235 -4.70 24.30 -4.85
C ARG A 235 -4.47 24.81 -3.43
N ILE A 236 -5.23 24.32 -2.47
CA ILE A 236 -5.08 24.65 -1.05
C ILE A 236 -3.83 23.98 -0.51
N ALA A 237 -3.67 22.66 -0.69
CA ALA A 237 -2.52 21.90 -0.24
C ALA A 237 -1.18 22.42 -0.80
N ASN A 238 -1.18 22.97 -2.03
CA ASN A 238 0.01 23.56 -2.63
C ASN A 238 0.45 24.90 -1.99
N ARG A 239 -0.51 25.65 -1.41
CA ARG A 239 -0.26 26.91 -0.69
C ARG A 239 0.00 26.68 0.78
N ASP A 240 -0.74 25.76 1.38
CA ASP A 240 -0.66 25.35 2.79
C ASP A 240 -0.55 23.83 2.87
N PRO A 241 0.68 23.29 2.86
CA PRO A 241 0.92 21.84 2.88
C PRO A 241 0.46 21.15 4.16
N GLN A 242 0.19 21.88 5.23
CA GLN A 242 -0.27 21.33 6.51
C GLN A 242 -1.78 21.53 6.73
N ASN A 243 -2.49 21.96 5.72
CA ASN A 243 -3.95 22.09 5.78
C ASN A 243 -4.60 20.71 5.82
N TYR A 244 -5.13 20.37 7.01
CA TYR A 244 -5.71 19.04 7.25
C TYR A 244 -6.87 18.75 6.30
N GLU A 245 -7.79 19.70 6.12
CA GLU A 245 -8.95 19.52 5.25
C GLU A 245 -8.53 19.22 3.80
N ALA A 246 -7.59 19.99 3.28
CA ALA A 246 -7.08 19.77 1.92
C ALA A 246 -6.29 18.45 1.77
N ARG A 247 -5.70 17.93 2.86
CA ARG A 247 -4.99 16.65 2.86
C ARG A 247 -5.91 15.46 3.05
N SER A 248 -7.08 15.69 3.62
CA SER A 248 -8.09 14.65 3.83
C SER A 248 -9.03 14.47 2.64
N ASN A 249 -9.10 15.46 1.75
CA ASN A 249 -9.87 15.42 0.50
C ASN A 249 -9.04 14.92 -0.67
#